data_02e52a790e936fc29f4b641e7205520d
#
_entry.id   02e52a790e936fc29f4b641e7205520d
#
_cell.length_a   1.000
_cell.length_b   1.000
_cell.length_c   1.000
_cell.angle_alpha   90.00
_cell.angle_beta   90.00
_cell.angle_gamma   90.00
#
_symmetry.space_group_name_H-M   'P 1'
#
loop_
_entity.id
_entity.type
_entity.pdbx_description
1 polymer ?
#
loop_
_entity_poly.entity_id
_entity_poly.type
_entity_poly.pdbx_seq_one_letter_code
_entity_poly.pdbx_strand_id
1 'polypeptide(L)'
;MNIVFLAAGKSSRIYKELGKPKCLLKINNHSIIKNLIKNLRGLKIKRINVVVGFKSEQIKKELKDFKKINFIYNRYYNSREMLYSLISALEKIDDDIIFSYTDIIYNKSIIQKLLTKKKDIHLPILKNWKDVWKKRNKEIKLDAEDLKIDKNSNLKSIGEKIHDLSKVKYQFMGILMINRENRKKILNLYEV
;
A
#
# COMPACT_ATOMS: atom_id res chain seq x y z
N MET A 1 15.59 0.16 6.78
CA MET A 1 14.38 -0.01 5.95
C MET A 1 13.43 1.15 6.18
N ASN A 2 12.87 1.71 5.13
CA ASN A 2 11.89 2.80 5.16
C ASN A 2 10.47 2.24 5.05
N ILE A 3 9.47 2.97 5.58
CA ILE A 3 8.06 2.71 5.28
C ILE A 3 7.52 3.85 4.44
N VAL A 4 6.71 3.51 3.43
CA VAL A 4 6.06 4.45 2.52
C VAL A 4 4.56 4.17 2.48
N PHE A 5 3.76 5.16 2.88
CA PHE A 5 2.32 5.15 2.76
C PHE A 5 1.88 5.82 1.47
N LEU A 6 1.11 5.11 0.63
CA LEU A 6 0.61 5.62 -0.64
C LEU A 6 -0.73 6.34 -0.43
N ALA A 7 -0.70 7.66 -0.32
CA ALA A 7 -1.87 8.49 0.00
C ALA A 7 -2.19 9.54 -1.09
N ALA A 8 -1.66 9.40 -2.30
CA ALA A 8 -1.81 10.39 -3.37
C ALA A 8 -3.15 10.32 -4.13
N GLY A 9 -3.88 9.21 -4.02
CA GLY A 9 -5.05 8.91 -4.84
C GLY A 9 -6.26 9.81 -4.58
N LYS A 10 -7.06 10.05 -5.62
CA LYS A 10 -8.27 10.89 -5.59
C LYS A 10 -9.44 10.31 -4.78
N SER A 11 -9.44 9.02 -4.47
CA SER A 11 -10.57 8.32 -3.82
C SER A 11 -11.89 8.48 -4.59
N SER A 12 -11.85 8.57 -5.93
CA SER A 12 -12.92 9.05 -6.81
C SER A 12 -14.26 8.36 -6.60
N ARG A 13 -14.26 7.05 -6.25
CA ARG A 13 -15.48 6.25 -6.02
C ARG A 13 -16.30 6.74 -4.83
N ILE A 14 -15.66 7.27 -3.79
CA ILE A 14 -16.32 7.65 -2.53
C ILE A 14 -16.06 9.12 -2.13
N TYR A 15 -15.26 9.85 -2.91
CA TYR A 15 -14.91 11.23 -2.58
C TYR A 15 -16.12 12.17 -2.57
N LYS A 16 -17.06 11.98 -3.51
CA LYS A 16 -18.30 12.79 -3.57
C LYS A 16 -19.11 12.72 -2.28
N GLU A 17 -19.14 11.54 -1.65
CA GLU A 17 -19.88 11.32 -0.39
C GLU A 17 -19.08 11.79 0.83
N LEU A 18 -17.75 11.65 0.80
CA LEU A 18 -16.90 11.86 1.96
C LEU A 18 -16.28 13.24 2.05
N GLY A 19 -16.15 13.96 0.92
CA GLY A 19 -15.52 15.28 0.83
C GLY A 19 -14.03 15.33 1.19
N LYS A 20 -13.39 14.16 1.42
CA LYS A 20 -11.99 14.05 1.86
C LYS A 20 -11.32 12.76 1.36
N PRO A 21 -9.96 12.72 1.29
CA PRO A 21 -9.22 11.51 0.97
C PRO A 21 -9.56 10.34 1.90
N LYS A 22 -9.64 9.11 1.37
CA LYS A 22 -9.95 7.89 2.14
C LYS A 22 -9.09 7.72 3.40
N CYS A 23 -7.80 7.99 3.29
CA CYS A 23 -6.86 7.85 4.41
C CYS A 23 -7.20 8.76 5.61
N LEU A 24 -8.05 9.78 5.42
CA LEU A 24 -8.52 10.68 6.46
C LEU A 24 -9.85 10.24 7.10
N LEU A 25 -10.45 9.14 6.65
CA LEU A 25 -11.59 8.53 7.33
C LEU A 25 -11.19 8.13 8.75
N LYS A 26 -12.10 8.37 9.70
CA LYS A 26 -11.85 8.08 11.11
C LYS A 26 -12.32 6.68 11.48
N ILE A 27 -11.47 5.98 12.23
CA ILE A 27 -11.78 4.72 12.91
C ILE A 27 -11.29 4.87 14.35
N ASN A 28 -12.16 4.69 15.33
CA ASN A 28 -11.84 4.89 16.74
C ASN A 28 -11.21 6.29 17.00
N ASN A 29 -11.89 7.34 16.52
CA ASN A 29 -11.52 8.77 16.65
C ASN A 29 -10.21 9.19 15.97
N HIS A 30 -9.48 8.30 15.31
CA HIS A 30 -8.28 8.63 14.55
C HIS A 30 -8.44 8.33 13.06
N SER A 31 -7.83 9.14 12.20
CA SER A 31 -7.78 8.82 10.78
C SER A 31 -7.06 7.50 10.52
N ILE A 32 -7.41 6.81 9.42
CA ILE A 32 -6.76 5.54 9.05
C ILE A 32 -5.25 5.72 9.00
N ILE A 33 -4.77 6.81 8.36
CA ILE A 33 -3.33 7.06 8.25
C ILE A 33 -2.67 7.30 9.61
N LYS A 34 -3.33 7.99 10.56
CA LYS A 34 -2.82 8.12 11.93
C LYS A 34 -2.75 6.76 12.64
N ASN A 35 -3.77 5.93 12.47
CA ASN A 35 -3.77 4.57 13.04
C ASN A 35 -2.62 3.73 12.48
N LEU A 36 -2.40 3.77 11.17
CA LEU A 36 -1.28 3.08 10.51
C LEU A 36 0.07 3.53 11.07
N ILE A 37 0.29 4.83 11.20
CA ILE A 37 1.55 5.38 11.73
C ILE A 37 1.73 5.02 13.22
N LYS A 38 0.67 5.12 14.04
CA LYS A 38 0.71 4.73 15.45
C LYS A 38 1.03 3.24 15.63
N ASN A 39 0.51 2.40 14.73
CA ASN A 39 0.76 0.96 14.72
C ASN A 39 2.24 0.60 14.52
N LEU A 40 3.05 1.51 13.97
CA LEU A 40 4.49 1.31 13.78
C LEU A 40 5.33 1.59 15.04
N ARG A 41 4.74 2.07 16.12
CA ARG A 41 5.48 2.38 17.36
C ARG A 41 6.21 1.15 17.89
N GLY A 42 7.49 1.34 18.27
CA GLY A 42 8.37 0.28 18.75
C GLY A 42 9.02 -0.58 17.67
N LEU A 43 8.75 -0.32 16.39
CA LEU A 43 9.43 -1.00 15.28
C LEU A 43 10.72 -0.25 14.88
N LYS A 44 11.76 -1.00 14.49
CA LYS A 44 13.04 -0.44 14.00
C LYS A 44 12.91 0.06 12.56
N ILE A 45 12.23 1.20 12.39
CA ILE A 45 12.00 1.87 11.11
C ILE A 45 12.93 3.06 11.01
N LYS A 46 13.64 3.18 9.88
CA LYS A 46 14.58 4.27 9.62
C LYS A 46 13.84 5.59 9.40
N ARG A 47 12.80 5.59 8.56
CA ARG A 47 11.98 6.77 8.23
C ARG A 47 10.59 6.37 7.79
N ILE A 48 9.61 7.22 8.11
CA ILE A 48 8.25 7.13 7.60
C ILE A 48 8.08 8.17 6.50
N ASN A 49 7.64 7.73 5.33
CA ASN A 49 7.35 8.58 4.18
C ASN A 49 5.88 8.47 3.81
N VAL A 50 5.29 9.55 3.34
CA VAL A 50 3.90 9.57 2.84
C VAL A 50 3.91 10.17 1.45
N VAL A 51 3.52 9.36 0.46
CA VAL A 51 3.33 9.86 -0.91
C VAL A 51 1.99 10.55 -0.97
N VAL A 52 2.01 11.84 -1.28
CA VAL A 52 0.84 12.72 -1.35
C VAL A 52 0.62 13.25 -2.76
N GLY A 53 -0.60 13.63 -3.06
CA GLY A 53 -1.00 14.22 -4.35
C GLY A 53 -2.30 14.96 -4.20
N PHE A 54 -3.43 14.30 -4.47
CA PHE A 54 -4.74 14.89 -4.29
C PHE A 54 -4.98 15.35 -2.83
N LYS A 55 -5.37 16.64 -2.67
CA LYS A 55 -5.61 17.23 -1.35
C LYS A 55 -4.46 17.04 -0.35
N SER A 56 -3.22 17.13 -0.84
CA SER A 56 -1.99 16.92 -0.06
C SER A 56 -1.97 17.74 1.24
N GLU A 57 -2.45 19.00 1.21
CA GLU A 57 -2.44 19.87 2.39
C GLU A 57 -3.34 19.37 3.52
N GLN A 58 -4.46 18.70 3.20
CA GLN A 58 -5.31 18.09 4.23
C GLN A 58 -4.58 16.94 4.93
N ILE A 59 -3.82 16.13 4.17
CA ILE A 59 -3.03 15.01 4.72
C ILE A 59 -1.88 15.54 5.57
N LYS A 60 -1.15 16.55 5.09
CA LYS A 60 -0.07 17.19 5.86
C LYS A 60 -0.60 17.83 7.16
N LYS A 61 -1.72 18.55 7.10
CA LYS A 61 -2.38 19.12 8.28
C LYS A 61 -2.77 18.06 9.30
N GLU A 62 -3.33 16.93 8.84
CA GLU A 62 -3.69 15.79 9.69
C GLU A 62 -2.47 15.19 10.39
N LEU A 63 -1.32 15.17 9.74
CA LEU A 63 -0.09 14.55 10.24
C LEU A 63 0.91 15.53 10.88
N LYS A 64 0.55 16.81 11.09
CA LYS A 64 1.44 17.86 11.60
C LYS A 64 2.13 17.53 12.93
N ASP A 65 1.47 16.74 13.78
CA ASP A 65 1.98 16.37 15.11
C ASP A 65 3.04 15.26 15.07
N PHE A 66 3.28 14.66 13.91
CA PHE A 66 4.27 13.62 13.71
C PHE A 66 5.58 14.21 13.15
N LYS A 67 6.53 14.56 14.03
CA LYS A 67 7.77 15.29 13.69
C LYS A 67 8.74 14.59 12.72
N LYS A 68 8.56 13.29 12.41
CA LYS A 68 9.51 12.48 11.63
C LYS A 68 8.89 11.92 10.34
N ILE A 69 7.91 12.60 9.76
CA ILE A 69 7.31 12.20 8.50
C ILE A 69 7.92 13.02 7.36
N ASN A 70 8.36 12.31 6.30
CA ASN A 70 8.76 12.91 5.05
C ASN A 70 7.60 12.79 4.03
N PHE A 71 7.27 13.89 3.36
CA PHE A 71 6.25 13.91 2.31
C PHE A 71 6.90 13.88 0.94
N ILE A 72 6.44 12.95 0.09
CA ILE A 72 6.87 12.80 -1.30
C ILE A 72 5.68 13.17 -2.18
N TYR A 73 5.83 14.17 -3.05
CA TYR A 73 4.76 14.59 -3.94
C TYR A 73 4.76 13.77 -5.23
N ASN A 74 3.65 13.10 -5.52
CA ASN A 74 3.43 12.43 -6.80
C ASN A 74 2.82 13.44 -7.80
N ARG A 75 3.59 13.87 -8.79
CA ARG A 75 3.13 14.81 -9.85
C ARG A 75 2.02 14.22 -10.72
N TYR A 76 1.99 12.90 -10.86
CA TYR A 76 1.08 12.16 -11.74
C TYR A 76 -0.13 11.58 -10.99
N TYR A 77 -0.49 12.11 -9.81
CA TYR A 77 -1.61 11.59 -9.01
C TYR A 77 -2.96 11.60 -9.75
N ASN A 78 -3.06 12.36 -10.86
CA ASN A 78 -4.24 12.43 -11.71
C ASN A 78 -4.40 11.25 -12.67
N SER A 79 -3.34 10.51 -12.98
CA SER A 79 -3.30 9.43 -13.96
C SER A 79 -4.11 8.19 -13.55
N ARG A 80 -4.62 8.11 -12.33
CA ARG A 80 -5.32 6.97 -11.71
C ARG A 80 -4.45 5.75 -11.45
N GLU A 81 -3.22 5.71 -11.89
CA GLU A 81 -2.32 4.57 -11.71
C GLU A 81 -1.53 4.70 -10.41
N MET A 82 -1.63 3.66 -9.59
CA MET A 82 -0.91 3.59 -8.31
C MET A 82 0.60 3.45 -8.50
N LEU A 83 1.00 2.90 -9.64
CA LEU A 83 2.41 2.73 -10.02
C LEU A 83 3.18 4.05 -9.91
N TYR A 84 2.63 5.17 -10.37
CA TYR A 84 3.30 6.47 -10.27
C TYR A 84 3.59 6.91 -8.82
N SER A 85 2.72 6.53 -7.88
CA SER A 85 2.98 6.80 -6.46
C SER A 85 4.14 5.95 -5.93
N LEU A 86 4.23 4.69 -6.36
CA LEU A 86 5.32 3.79 -6.03
C LEU A 86 6.63 4.29 -6.62
N ILE A 87 6.67 4.60 -7.91
CA ILE A 87 7.85 5.12 -8.62
C ILE A 87 8.35 6.42 -7.98
N SER A 88 7.45 7.38 -7.68
CA SER A 88 7.82 8.64 -7.01
C SER A 88 8.57 8.43 -5.69
N ALA A 89 8.29 7.35 -4.98
CA ALA A 89 9.02 6.99 -3.76
C ALA A 89 10.32 6.25 -4.07
N LEU A 90 10.30 5.33 -5.06
CA LEU A 90 11.50 4.59 -5.47
C LEU A 90 12.59 5.54 -6.00
N GLU A 91 12.25 6.60 -6.72
CA GLU A 91 13.20 7.62 -7.20
C GLU A 91 13.92 8.35 -6.06
N LYS A 92 13.23 8.60 -4.96
CA LYS A 92 13.72 9.44 -3.85
C LYS A 92 14.34 8.67 -2.69
N ILE A 93 14.11 7.37 -2.60
CA ILE A 93 14.56 6.56 -1.47
C ILE A 93 15.49 5.45 -1.97
N ASP A 94 16.80 5.61 -1.77
CA ASP A 94 17.79 4.60 -2.11
C ASP A 94 18.06 3.67 -0.91
N ASP A 95 17.06 2.85 -0.57
CA ASP A 95 17.09 1.92 0.57
C ASP A 95 16.05 0.81 0.37
N ASP A 96 16.00 -0.17 1.27
CA ASP A 96 14.88 -1.11 1.38
C ASP A 96 13.61 -0.38 1.81
N ILE A 97 12.49 -0.69 1.16
CA ILE A 97 11.21 0.00 1.37
C ILE A 97 10.09 -1.01 1.61
N ILE A 98 9.25 -0.72 2.60
CA ILE A 98 7.94 -1.34 2.74
C ILE A 98 6.88 -0.32 2.32
N PHE A 99 6.15 -0.61 1.26
CA PHE A 99 4.99 0.15 0.82
C PHE A 99 3.73 -0.36 1.50
N SER A 100 2.82 0.55 1.82
CA SER A 100 1.48 0.23 2.32
C SER A 100 0.44 1.15 1.70
N TYR A 101 -0.69 0.57 1.29
CA TYR A 101 -1.89 1.33 1.01
C TYR A 101 -2.38 2.01 2.29
N THR A 102 -3.20 3.05 2.13
CA THR A 102 -3.70 3.87 3.24
C THR A 102 -5.20 3.75 3.47
N ASP A 103 -5.84 2.77 2.84
CA ASP A 103 -7.23 2.40 3.02
C ASP A 103 -7.40 0.97 3.55
N ILE A 104 -6.37 0.44 4.17
CA ILE A 104 -6.31 -0.88 4.80
C ILE A 104 -5.93 -0.77 6.28
N ILE A 105 -6.33 -1.78 7.06
CA ILE A 105 -5.94 -1.92 8.47
C ILE A 105 -5.36 -3.31 8.64
N TYR A 106 -4.23 -3.40 9.33
CA TYR A 106 -3.52 -4.64 9.56
C TYR A 106 -2.80 -4.67 10.91
N ASN A 107 -2.48 -5.86 11.38
CA ASN A 107 -1.68 -6.04 12.59
C ASN A 107 -0.21 -5.69 12.31
N LYS A 108 0.45 -5.01 13.25
CA LYS A 108 1.87 -4.63 13.15
C LYS A 108 2.82 -5.82 12.94
N SER A 109 2.41 -7.03 13.32
CA SER A 109 3.19 -8.25 13.12
C SER A 109 3.54 -8.51 11.64
N ILE A 110 2.71 -8.03 10.70
CA ILE A 110 2.99 -8.12 9.26
C ILE A 110 4.23 -7.29 8.92
N ILE A 111 4.29 -6.05 9.40
CA ILE A 111 5.45 -5.18 9.20
C ILE A 111 6.68 -5.75 9.92
N GLN A 112 6.52 -6.28 11.14
CA GLN A 112 7.61 -6.94 11.87
C GLN A 112 8.24 -8.07 11.05
N LYS A 113 7.41 -8.94 10.44
CA LYS A 113 7.88 -10.01 9.57
C LYS A 113 8.60 -9.49 8.32
N LEU A 114 8.10 -8.42 7.70
CA LEU A 114 8.75 -7.82 6.54
C LEU A 114 10.09 -7.16 6.90
N LEU A 115 10.21 -6.56 8.08
CA LEU A 115 11.47 -5.96 8.57
C LEU A 115 12.60 -6.99 8.74
N THR A 116 12.31 -8.29 8.86
CA THR A 116 13.33 -9.34 8.91
C THR A 116 13.80 -9.80 7.52
N LYS A 117 13.10 -9.41 6.46
CA LYS A 117 13.46 -9.75 5.07
C LYS A 117 14.58 -8.85 4.57
N LYS A 118 15.58 -9.43 3.88
CA LYS A 118 16.76 -8.69 3.40
C LYS A 118 16.97 -8.77 1.90
N LYS A 119 16.33 -9.71 1.25
CA LYS A 119 16.46 -9.95 -0.21
C LYS A 119 15.08 -9.99 -0.84
N ASP A 120 15.03 -9.84 -2.14
CA ASP A 120 13.87 -10.02 -3.00
C ASP A 120 12.73 -9.00 -2.77
N ILE A 121 11.63 -9.27 -3.42
CA ILE A 121 10.35 -8.57 -3.28
C ILE A 121 9.42 -9.49 -2.51
N HIS A 122 8.81 -8.97 -1.43
CA HIS A 122 7.87 -9.72 -0.62
C HIS A 122 6.52 -9.02 -0.56
N LEU A 123 5.46 -9.78 -0.82
CA LEU A 123 4.10 -9.28 -0.68
C LEU A 123 3.29 -10.20 0.25
N PRO A 124 2.72 -9.68 1.32
CA PRO A 124 1.77 -10.40 2.16
C PRO A 124 0.50 -10.70 1.39
N ILE A 125 -0.02 -11.91 1.57
CA ILE A 125 -1.25 -12.39 0.94
C ILE A 125 -2.29 -12.77 1.98
N LEU A 126 -3.57 -12.57 1.66
CA LEU A 126 -4.71 -12.90 2.49
C LEU A 126 -5.31 -14.24 2.03
N LYS A 127 -5.30 -15.25 2.92
CA LYS A 127 -5.86 -16.59 2.63
C LYS A 127 -7.39 -16.62 2.79
N ASN A 128 -7.91 -16.02 3.86
CA ASN A 128 -9.35 -15.97 4.16
C ASN A 128 -10.06 -14.76 3.51
N TRP A 129 -9.59 -14.37 2.35
CA TRP A 129 -10.04 -13.15 1.67
C TRP A 129 -11.53 -13.17 1.31
N LYS A 130 -12.10 -14.34 0.97
CA LYS A 130 -13.51 -14.46 0.58
C LYS A 130 -14.46 -13.95 1.68
N ASP A 131 -14.17 -14.25 2.93
CA ASP A 131 -14.99 -13.79 4.06
C ASP A 131 -14.88 -12.27 4.29
N VAL A 132 -13.70 -11.72 4.03
CA VAL A 132 -13.49 -10.27 4.09
C VAL A 132 -14.21 -9.56 2.94
N TRP A 133 -14.09 -10.09 1.71
CA TRP A 133 -14.72 -9.49 0.51
C TRP A 133 -16.24 -9.58 0.54
N LYS A 134 -16.81 -10.68 1.03
CA LYS A 134 -18.28 -10.81 1.23
C LYS A 134 -18.85 -9.70 2.11
N LYS A 135 -18.09 -9.24 3.11
CA LYS A 135 -18.50 -8.11 3.97
C LYS A 135 -18.34 -6.74 3.30
N ARG A 136 -17.52 -6.63 2.24
CA ARG A 136 -17.27 -5.38 1.51
C ARG A 136 -18.20 -5.16 0.33
N ASN A 137 -18.42 -6.20 -0.46
CA ASN A 137 -19.13 -6.14 -1.73
C ASN A 137 -20.14 -7.27 -1.89
N LYS A 138 -21.31 -6.94 -2.46
CA LYS A 138 -22.29 -7.95 -2.88
C LYS A 138 -21.71 -8.84 -4.01
N GLU A 139 -20.94 -8.23 -4.92
CA GLU A 139 -20.27 -8.93 -6.04
C GLU A 139 -18.77 -8.99 -5.82
N ILE A 140 -18.31 -10.07 -5.20
CA ILE A 140 -16.88 -10.28 -4.85
C ILE A 140 -15.96 -10.21 -6.05
N LYS A 141 -16.43 -10.71 -7.22
CA LYS A 141 -15.63 -10.79 -8.46
C LYS A 141 -15.17 -9.44 -9.00
N LEU A 142 -15.91 -8.36 -8.73
CA LEU A 142 -15.59 -7.02 -9.24
C LEU A 142 -14.36 -6.38 -8.59
N ASP A 143 -14.00 -6.81 -7.38
CA ASP A 143 -12.93 -6.19 -6.60
C ASP A 143 -11.82 -7.21 -6.22
N ALA A 144 -11.96 -8.45 -6.67
CA ALA A 144 -10.94 -9.48 -6.47
C ALA A 144 -9.94 -9.50 -7.63
N GLU A 145 -8.71 -9.87 -7.33
CA GLU A 145 -7.64 -10.03 -8.31
C GLU A 145 -7.21 -11.50 -8.39
N ASP A 146 -6.85 -11.99 -9.59
CA ASP A 146 -6.24 -13.30 -9.70
C ASP A 146 -4.79 -13.23 -9.21
N LEU A 147 -4.49 -13.95 -8.14
CA LEU A 147 -3.14 -14.07 -7.57
C LEU A 147 -2.74 -15.53 -7.49
N LYS A 148 -1.69 -15.90 -8.22
CA LYS A 148 -1.15 -17.24 -8.26
C LYS A 148 0.25 -17.32 -7.68
N ILE A 149 0.50 -18.34 -6.89
CA ILE A 149 1.83 -18.66 -6.35
C ILE A 149 2.20 -20.10 -6.72
N ASP A 150 3.49 -20.39 -6.79
CA ASP A 150 4.01 -21.75 -6.94
C ASP A 150 4.11 -22.49 -5.59
N LYS A 151 4.59 -23.75 -5.63
CA LYS A 151 4.80 -24.58 -4.44
C LYS A 151 5.81 -24.01 -3.44
N ASN A 152 6.70 -23.14 -3.90
CA ASN A 152 7.72 -22.50 -3.09
C ASN A 152 7.27 -21.12 -2.57
N SER A 153 5.98 -20.76 -2.77
CA SER A 153 5.39 -19.46 -2.44
C SER A 153 5.94 -18.28 -3.25
N ASN A 154 6.52 -18.52 -4.42
CA ASN A 154 6.88 -17.45 -5.35
C ASN A 154 5.66 -16.99 -6.13
N LEU A 155 5.54 -15.68 -6.35
CA LEU A 155 4.50 -15.09 -7.16
C LEU A 155 4.66 -15.52 -8.63
N LYS A 156 3.61 -16.10 -9.22
CA LYS A 156 3.54 -16.43 -10.65
C LYS A 156 2.84 -15.35 -11.45
N SER A 157 1.68 -14.89 -10.96
CA SER A 157 0.92 -13.82 -11.61
C SER A 157 0.04 -13.08 -10.59
N ILE A 158 -0.28 -11.83 -10.89
CA ILE A 158 -1.21 -10.99 -10.13
C ILE A 158 -1.92 -10.01 -11.07
N GLY A 159 -3.20 -9.74 -10.79
CA GLY A 159 -3.99 -8.74 -11.53
C GLY A 159 -4.58 -9.26 -12.85
N GLU A 160 -4.47 -10.55 -13.15
CA GLU A 160 -5.14 -11.14 -14.31
C GLU A 160 -6.66 -11.18 -14.12
N LYS A 161 -7.38 -11.23 -15.24
CA LYS A 161 -8.84 -11.34 -15.24
C LYS A 161 -9.27 -12.67 -14.58
N ILE A 162 -10.17 -12.57 -13.60
CA ILE A 162 -10.73 -13.77 -12.96
C ILE A 162 -11.78 -14.40 -13.86
N HIS A 163 -11.49 -15.60 -14.34
CA HIS A 163 -12.46 -16.43 -15.06
C HIS A 163 -13.30 -17.26 -14.09
N ASP A 164 -12.68 -17.87 -13.11
CA ASP A 164 -13.29 -18.76 -12.12
C ASP A 164 -12.88 -18.34 -10.70
N LEU A 165 -13.83 -17.80 -9.94
CA LEU A 165 -13.60 -17.32 -8.57
C LEU A 165 -13.25 -18.45 -7.59
N SER A 166 -13.66 -19.68 -7.88
CA SER A 166 -13.36 -20.84 -7.01
C SER A 166 -11.87 -21.14 -6.96
N LYS A 167 -11.15 -20.86 -8.03
CA LYS A 167 -9.70 -21.09 -8.18
C LYS A 167 -8.84 -20.03 -7.53
N VAL A 168 -9.41 -18.86 -7.20
CA VAL A 168 -8.67 -17.78 -6.53
C VAL A 168 -8.49 -18.11 -5.06
N LYS A 169 -7.26 -18.46 -4.69
CA LYS A 169 -6.91 -18.91 -3.32
C LYS A 169 -6.47 -17.76 -2.41
N TYR A 170 -5.91 -16.70 -2.98
CA TYR A 170 -5.24 -15.61 -2.26
C TYR A 170 -5.61 -14.25 -2.82
N GLN A 171 -5.48 -13.21 -1.99
CA GLN A 171 -5.56 -11.82 -2.44
C GLN A 171 -4.36 -11.02 -1.93
N PHE A 172 -3.97 -10.02 -2.68
CA PHE A 172 -2.95 -9.06 -2.27
C PHE A 172 -3.49 -8.18 -1.14
N MET A 173 -2.66 -7.94 -0.14
CA MET A 173 -3.07 -7.17 1.04
C MET A 173 -2.83 -5.66 0.92
N GLY A 174 -2.28 -5.18 -0.18
CA GLY A 174 -1.90 -3.77 -0.32
C GLY A 174 -0.62 -3.41 0.45
N ILE A 175 0.25 -4.39 0.73
CA ILE A 175 1.55 -4.20 1.37
C ILE A 175 2.62 -4.89 0.54
N LEU A 176 3.72 -4.19 0.26
CA LEU A 176 4.80 -4.67 -0.59
C LEU A 176 6.15 -4.25 0.00
N MET A 177 7.06 -5.20 0.17
CA MET A 177 8.46 -4.90 0.50
C MET A 177 9.31 -5.06 -0.75
N ILE A 178 10.15 -4.08 -1.02
CA ILE A 178 11.13 -4.06 -2.13
C ILE A 178 12.48 -3.75 -1.51
N ASN A 179 13.46 -4.64 -1.72
CA ASN A 179 14.82 -4.37 -1.30
C ASN A 179 15.52 -3.38 -2.25
N ARG A 180 16.61 -2.79 -1.80
CA ARG A 180 17.38 -1.76 -2.54
C ARG A 180 17.81 -2.23 -3.93
N GLU A 181 18.21 -3.48 -4.08
CA GLU A 181 18.65 -4.03 -5.37
C GLU A 181 17.51 -4.10 -6.38
N ASN A 182 16.36 -4.65 -5.98
CA ASN A 182 15.19 -4.73 -6.87
C ASN A 182 14.55 -3.37 -7.15
N ARG A 183 14.71 -2.38 -6.24
CA ARG A 183 14.35 -0.99 -6.53
C ARG A 183 14.99 -0.50 -7.83
N LYS A 184 16.31 -0.70 -8.00
CA LYS A 184 17.04 -0.28 -9.21
C LYS A 184 16.48 -0.99 -10.45
N LYS A 185 16.24 -2.29 -10.37
CA LYS A 185 15.65 -3.06 -11.49
C LYS A 185 14.27 -2.52 -11.89
N ILE A 186 13.41 -2.18 -10.92
CA ILE A 186 12.09 -1.63 -11.19
C ILE A 186 12.19 -0.26 -11.87
N LEU A 187 13.07 0.62 -11.40
CA LEU A 187 13.26 1.94 -12.02
C LEU A 187 13.75 1.81 -13.47
N ASN A 188 14.73 0.95 -13.73
CA ASN A 188 15.23 0.72 -15.09
C ASN A 188 14.13 0.18 -16.03
N LEU A 189 13.24 -0.69 -15.53
CA LEU A 189 12.10 -1.19 -16.32
C LEU A 189 11.04 -0.12 -16.59
N TYR A 190 10.97 0.90 -15.75
CA TYR A 190 9.98 1.97 -15.88
C TYR A 190 10.44 3.09 -16.83
N GLU A 191 11.75 3.30 -16.97
CA GLU A 191 12.35 4.31 -17.85
C GLU A 191 12.40 3.88 -19.34
N VAL A 192 11.98 2.64 -19.66
CA VAL A 192 11.86 2.11 -21.02
C VAL A 192 10.41 2.28 -21.53
#